data_727144f5540ade95abae554c91fc3018
#
_entry.id   727144f5540ade95abae554c91fc3018
#
_cell.length_a   1.000
_cell.length_b   1.000
_cell.length_c   1.000
_cell.angle_alpha   90.00
_cell.angle_beta   90.00
_cell.angle_gamma   90.00
#
_symmetry.space_group_name_H-M   'P 1'
#
loop_
_entity.id
_entity.type
_entity.pdbx_description
1 polymer ?
#
loop_
_entity_poly.entity_id
_entity_poly.type
_entity_poly.pdbx_seq_one_letter_code
_entity_poly.pdbx_strand_id
1 'polypeptide(L)'
;MISTRNLAFALATAAWAHPALAAGDLLVAPTRVVLEGGRGTEVILNNVGNDPATYRISLELRRMTKEGRLEEVVTGTESEKEKATLAMVSYAPRRVTLPPNQPQVIRVGARISPELPDGEYRAHMLFRAVPDAQPVVEGPRQGVSIALTPIYGVTIPVIVRKGALKATAAISNVHLLREGGQASLAFDLSRSGDRSVYGRVRVTKAGIAKPIYEARGIAVYAELSARTVALQVSPEVAATMTGPVTVQYLEDNDTGGLIAEAQGVLR
;
A
#
# COMPACT_ATOMS: atom_id res chain seq x y z
N MET A 1 -50.25 -37.50 46.22
CA MET A 1 -49.61 -38.01 44.99
C MET A 1 -49.92 -37.06 43.87
N ILE A 2 -49.17 -36.04 43.62
CA ILE A 2 -49.12 -35.30 42.34
C ILE A 2 -47.78 -34.58 42.33
N SER A 3 -46.94 -34.97 41.39
CA SER A 3 -45.60 -34.47 41.13
C SER A 3 -45.66 -33.12 40.41
N THR A 4 -45.09 -32.10 40.98
CA THR A 4 -44.87 -30.79 40.33
C THR A 4 -43.51 -30.77 39.65
N ARG A 5 -43.50 -30.82 38.34
CA ARG A 5 -42.31 -30.61 37.48
C ARG A 5 -42.02 -29.10 37.41
N ASN A 6 -40.90 -28.69 37.96
CA ASN A 6 -40.35 -27.34 37.78
C ASN A 6 -39.84 -27.18 36.34
N LEU A 7 -40.46 -26.28 35.59
CA LEU A 7 -40.04 -25.85 34.26
C LEU A 7 -39.08 -24.69 34.43
N ALA A 8 -37.77 -24.94 34.31
CA ALA A 8 -36.75 -23.90 34.31
C ALA A 8 -36.72 -23.22 32.92
N PHE A 9 -37.16 -21.97 32.89
CA PHE A 9 -37.03 -21.10 31.69
C PHE A 9 -35.62 -20.54 31.65
N ALA A 10 -34.77 -21.09 30.75
CA ALA A 10 -33.47 -20.52 30.44
C ALA A 10 -33.65 -19.35 29.48
N LEU A 11 -33.53 -18.12 30.01
CA LEU A 11 -33.43 -16.90 29.17
C LEU A 11 -32.07 -16.89 28.48
N ALA A 12 -32.03 -17.21 27.20
CA ALA A 12 -30.86 -17.00 26.37
C ALA A 12 -30.77 -15.50 26.04
N THR A 13 -29.90 -14.77 26.72
CA THR A 13 -29.51 -13.41 26.36
C THR A 13 -28.60 -13.50 25.10
N ALA A 14 -29.18 -13.30 23.92
CA ALA A 14 -28.44 -13.07 22.71
C ALA A 14 -27.70 -11.74 22.86
N ALA A 15 -26.38 -11.80 23.11
CA ALA A 15 -25.49 -10.64 23.02
C ALA A 15 -25.48 -10.20 21.56
N TRP A 16 -26.09 -9.08 21.25
CA TRP A 16 -25.98 -8.43 19.95
C TRP A 16 -24.58 -7.88 19.85
N ALA A 17 -23.70 -8.63 19.20
CA ALA A 17 -22.40 -8.13 18.76
C ALA A 17 -22.70 -7.03 17.72
N HIS A 18 -22.58 -5.77 18.12
CA HIS A 18 -22.58 -4.67 17.17
C HIS A 18 -21.33 -4.84 16.32
N PRO A 19 -21.43 -4.88 14.99
CA PRO A 19 -20.24 -4.82 14.15
C PRO A 19 -19.50 -3.53 14.50
N ALA A 20 -18.23 -3.65 14.86
CA ALA A 20 -17.36 -2.49 14.99
C ALA A 20 -17.30 -1.83 13.61
N LEU A 21 -17.97 -0.71 13.43
CA LEU A 21 -17.91 0.10 12.23
C LEU A 21 -16.46 0.53 12.06
N ALA A 22 -15.75 -0.12 11.15
CA ALA A 22 -14.44 0.33 10.69
C ALA A 22 -14.68 1.67 9.97
N ALA A 23 -14.41 2.77 10.66
CA ALA A 23 -14.41 4.09 10.04
C ALA A 23 -13.24 4.12 9.05
N GLY A 24 -13.52 3.99 7.75
CA GLY A 24 -12.52 4.25 6.74
C GLY A 24 -12.43 3.29 5.57
N ASP A 25 -13.53 2.96 4.95
CA ASP A 25 -13.54 2.28 3.64
C ASP A 25 -13.24 3.29 2.52
N LEU A 26 -12.00 3.79 2.49
CA LEU A 26 -11.54 4.74 1.48
C LEU A 26 -10.89 4.00 0.30
N LEU A 27 -11.50 4.12 -0.87
CA LEU A 27 -10.90 3.74 -2.13
C LEU A 27 -10.14 4.96 -2.70
N VAL A 28 -8.89 4.73 -3.10
CA VAL A 28 -8.03 5.74 -3.74
C VAL A 28 -7.58 5.24 -5.10
N ALA A 29 -7.81 5.99 -6.15
CA ALA A 29 -7.40 5.64 -7.51
C ALA A 29 -6.85 6.87 -8.26
N PRO A 30 -5.69 6.76 -8.92
CA PRO A 30 -4.78 5.62 -8.93
C PRO A 30 -4.03 5.47 -7.59
N THR A 31 -3.50 4.28 -7.33
CA THR A 31 -2.69 4.01 -6.13
C THR A 31 -1.22 4.46 -6.26
N ARG A 32 -0.86 5.07 -7.38
CA ARG A 32 0.46 5.62 -7.68
C ARG A 32 0.30 6.78 -8.66
N VAL A 33 0.91 7.91 -8.34
CA VAL A 33 0.94 9.10 -9.20
C VAL A 33 2.35 9.27 -9.75
N VAL A 34 2.48 9.44 -11.07
CA VAL A 34 3.73 9.79 -11.74
C VAL A 34 3.49 11.06 -12.57
N LEU A 35 4.23 12.12 -12.26
CA LEU A 35 4.16 13.41 -12.94
C LEU A 35 5.41 13.58 -13.79
N GLU A 36 5.22 13.64 -15.10
CA GLU A 36 6.27 13.86 -16.08
C GLU A 36 6.07 15.21 -16.78
N GLY A 37 7.11 16.03 -16.82
CA GLY A 37 7.05 17.33 -17.51
C GLY A 37 6.08 18.35 -16.89
N GLY A 38 5.80 18.25 -15.60
CA GLY A 38 4.97 19.23 -14.87
C GLY A 38 3.46 19.15 -15.13
N ARG A 39 2.98 18.17 -15.89
CA ARG A 39 1.55 17.96 -16.09
C ARG A 39 0.89 17.48 -14.81
N GLY A 40 -0.22 18.11 -14.43
CA GLY A 40 -1.05 17.65 -13.32
C GLY A 40 -1.84 16.40 -13.66
N THR A 41 -2.33 15.73 -12.62
CA THR A 41 -3.21 14.56 -12.71
C THR A 41 -4.28 14.65 -11.62
N GLU A 42 -5.19 13.71 -11.65
CA GLU A 42 -6.28 13.59 -10.69
C GLU A 42 -6.18 12.30 -9.89
N VAL A 43 -6.48 12.38 -8.60
CA VAL A 43 -6.65 11.24 -7.71
C VAL A 43 -8.10 11.23 -7.26
N ILE A 44 -8.80 10.14 -7.51
CA ILE A 44 -10.20 9.97 -7.15
C ILE A 44 -10.25 9.28 -5.79
N LEU A 45 -10.98 9.87 -4.87
CA LEU A 45 -11.32 9.29 -3.58
C LEU A 45 -12.79 8.86 -3.61
N ASN A 46 -13.08 7.66 -3.14
CA ASN A 46 -14.45 7.21 -2.96
C ASN A 46 -14.61 6.56 -1.58
N ASN A 47 -15.64 6.96 -0.86
CA ASN A 47 -16.02 6.33 0.39
C ASN A 47 -16.95 5.14 0.07
N VAL A 48 -16.45 3.93 0.26
CA VAL A 48 -17.23 2.69 0.03
C VAL A 48 -17.94 2.19 1.30
N GLY A 49 -17.80 2.94 2.41
CA GLY A 49 -18.54 2.72 3.65
C GLY A 49 -19.98 3.24 3.59
N ASN A 50 -20.68 3.11 4.69
CA ASN A 50 -22.11 3.48 4.80
C ASN A 50 -22.34 4.87 5.40
N ASP A 51 -21.33 5.44 6.06
CA ASP A 51 -21.42 6.74 6.74
C ASP A 51 -20.49 7.77 6.09
N PRO A 52 -20.84 9.07 6.12
CA PRO A 52 -19.94 10.13 5.65
C PRO A 52 -18.61 10.09 6.42
N ALA A 53 -17.50 10.23 5.72
CA ALA A 53 -16.17 10.24 6.33
C ALA A 53 -15.35 11.45 5.89
N THR A 54 -14.69 12.09 6.85
CA THR A 54 -13.81 13.25 6.58
C THR A 54 -12.35 12.80 6.54
N TYR A 55 -11.64 13.27 5.51
CA TYR A 55 -10.22 12.99 5.34
C TYR A 55 -9.40 14.28 5.28
N ARG A 56 -8.28 14.31 5.99
CA ARG A 56 -7.22 15.30 5.81
C ARG A 56 -6.20 14.74 4.83
N ILE A 57 -5.79 15.56 3.87
CA ILE A 57 -4.81 15.22 2.84
C ILE A 57 -3.53 15.97 3.12
N SER A 58 -2.41 15.27 3.15
CA SER A 58 -1.08 15.84 3.39
C SER A 58 -0.02 15.15 2.54
N LEU A 59 1.14 15.79 2.40
CA LEU A 59 2.34 15.14 1.88
C LEU A 59 3.24 14.74 3.05
N GLU A 60 3.87 13.60 2.91
CA GLU A 60 4.87 13.08 3.82
C GLU A 60 6.03 12.45 3.06
N LEU A 61 7.17 12.31 3.71
CA LEU A 61 8.34 11.65 3.16
C LEU A 61 8.46 10.26 3.76
N ARG A 62 8.73 9.27 2.91
CA ARG A 62 9.01 7.90 3.32
C ARG A 62 10.18 7.35 2.54
N ARG A 63 11.07 6.63 3.21
CA ARG A 63 12.18 5.89 2.59
C ARG A 63 11.88 4.40 2.60
N MET A 64 12.27 3.73 1.53
CA MET A 64 12.12 2.28 1.44
C MET A 64 13.29 1.58 2.14
N THR A 65 13.00 0.59 2.95
CA THR A 65 14.03 -0.30 3.53
C THR A 65 14.42 -1.40 2.54
N LYS A 66 15.50 -2.12 2.84
CA LYS A 66 15.95 -3.26 2.02
C LYS A 66 14.92 -4.41 1.95
N GLU A 67 14.01 -4.49 2.91
CA GLU A 67 12.89 -5.43 2.94
C GLU A 67 11.64 -4.89 2.21
N GLY A 68 11.71 -3.64 1.74
CA GLY A 68 10.61 -3.00 0.99
C GLY A 68 9.55 -2.34 1.85
N ARG A 69 9.77 -2.20 3.16
CA ARG A 69 8.89 -1.39 4.03
C ARG A 69 9.14 0.09 3.76
N LEU A 70 8.11 0.89 3.98
CA LEU A 70 8.19 2.34 3.88
C LEU A 70 8.20 2.94 5.29
N GLU A 71 9.31 3.54 5.65
CA GLU A 71 9.50 4.19 6.95
C GLU A 71 9.40 5.71 6.79
N GLU A 72 8.72 6.35 7.73
CA GLU A 72 8.57 7.80 7.75
C GLU A 72 9.93 8.47 8.00
N VAL A 73 10.21 9.53 7.25
CA VAL A 73 11.42 10.33 7.45
C VAL A 73 11.23 11.23 8.66
N VAL A 74 12.13 11.10 9.63
CA VAL A 74 12.08 11.91 10.84
C VAL A 74 12.29 13.40 10.49
N THR A 75 11.41 14.24 10.99
CA THR A 75 11.47 15.70 10.78
C THR A 75 12.85 16.26 11.16
N GLY A 76 13.46 17.01 10.26
CA GLY A 76 14.79 17.57 10.41
C GLY A 76 15.93 16.70 9.86
N THR A 77 15.62 15.48 9.35
CA THR A 77 16.60 14.59 8.71
C THR A 77 16.40 14.48 7.19
N GLU A 78 15.55 15.34 6.63
CA GLU A 78 15.26 15.37 5.20
C GLU A 78 16.49 15.84 4.41
N SER A 79 16.80 15.14 3.33
CA SER A 79 17.78 15.60 2.36
C SER A 79 17.25 16.81 1.58
N GLU A 80 18.13 17.57 0.95
CA GLU A 80 17.75 18.73 0.11
C GLU A 80 16.81 18.28 -1.04
N LYS A 81 17.04 17.10 -1.57
CA LYS A 81 16.17 16.50 -2.61
C LYS A 81 14.76 16.24 -2.08
N GLU A 82 14.62 15.73 -0.86
CA GLU A 82 13.33 15.46 -0.22
C GLU A 82 12.59 16.76 0.12
N LYS A 83 13.29 17.77 0.63
CA LYS A 83 12.74 19.12 0.86
C LYS A 83 12.23 19.75 -0.45
N ALA A 84 13.04 19.69 -1.51
CA ALA A 84 12.64 20.16 -2.83
C ALA A 84 11.39 19.43 -3.36
N THR A 85 11.26 18.13 -3.08
CA THR A 85 10.09 17.35 -3.47
C THR A 85 8.81 17.86 -2.80
N LEU A 86 8.85 18.12 -1.49
CA LEU A 86 7.69 18.67 -0.78
C LEU A 86 7.31 20.06 -1.28
N ALA A 87 8.31 20.88 -1.62
CA ALA A 87 8.08 22.25 -2.09
C ALA A 87 7.49 22.30 -3.51
N MET A 88 7.84 21.33 -4.38
CA MET A 88 7.37 21.33 -5.77
C MET A 88 5.98 20.74 -5.97
N VAL A 89 5.55 19.80 -5.12
CA VAL A 89 4.26 19.11 -5.28
C VAL A 89 3.13 19.95 -4.71
N SER A 90 2.13 20.22 -5.51
CA SER A 90 0.91 20.93 -5.12
C SER A 90 -0.31 20.03 -5.28
N TYR A 91 -1.29 20.18 -4.40
CA TYR A 91 -2.53 19.43 -4.44
C TYR A 91 -3.68 20.19 -3.78
N ALA A 92 -4.89 19.92 -4.24
CA ALA A 92 -6.12 20.50 -3.70
C ALA A 92 -7.32 19.58 -3.96
N PRO A 93 -8.29 19.55 -3.05
CA PRO A 93 -8.35 20.19 -1.72
C PRO A 93 -7.48 19.46 -0.67
N ARG A 94 -7.28 20.11 0.48
CA ARG A 94 -6.49 19.55 1.61
C ARG A 94 -7.36 18.84 2.68
N ARG A 95 -8.66 18.98 2.56
CA ARG A 95 -9.66 18.32 3.41
C ARG A 95 -10.92 18.08 2.59
N VAL A 96 -11.50 16.90 2.74
CA VAL A 96 -12.75 16.51 2.08
C VAL A 96 -13.62 15.74 3.05
N THR A 97 -14.93 15.93 2.93
CA THR A 97 -15.93 15.06 3.54
C THR A 97 -16.61 14.29 2.42
N LEU A 98 -16.53 12.99 2.46
CA LEU A 98 -17.04 12.08 1.44
C LEU A 98 -18.32 11.42 1.92
N PRO A 99 -19.48 11.73 1.37
CA PRO A 99 -20.67 10.91 1.55
C PRO A 99 -20.44 9.50 0.98
N PRO A 100 -21.21 8.49 1.40
CA PRO A 100 -21.14 7.15 0.84
C PRO A 100 -21.29 7.12 -0.67
N ASN A 101 -20.40 6.41 -1.36
CA ASN A 101 -20.42 6.19 -2.82
C ASN A 101 -20.40 7.46 -3.68
N GLN A 102 -19.93 8.58 -3.13
CA GLN A 102 -19.75 9.83 -3.89
C GLN A 102 -18.26 10.09 -4.10
N PRO A 103 -17.75 9.98 -5.33
CA PRO A 103 -16.34 10.22 -5.61
C PRO A 103 -16.00 11.72 -5.53
N GLN A 104 -14.79 12.00 -5.03
CA GLN A 104 -14.22 13.34 -4.99
C GLN A 104 -12.84 13.32 -5.66
N VAL A 105 -12.58 14.33 -6.46
CA VAL A 105 -11.31 14.50 -7.16
C VAL A 105 -10.35 15.37 -6.35
N ILE A 106 -9.13 14.88 -6.19
CA ILE A 106 -7.98 15.65 -5.69
C ILE A 106 -7.06 15.92 -6.89
N ARG A 107 -6.86 17.20 -7.21
CA ARG A 107 -5.91 17.59 -8.26
C ARG A 107 -4.49 17.61 -7.68
N VAL A 108 -3.57 16.97 -8.38
CA VAL A 108 -2.17 16.85 -7.99
C VAL A 108 -1.31 17.36 -9.14
N GLY A 109 -0.35 18.23 -8.85
CA GLY A 109 0.57 18.78 -9.84
C GLY A 109 1.95 19.02 -9.24
N ALA A 110 2.92 19.31 -10.10
CA ALA A 110 4.26 19.68 -9.66
C ALA A 110 4.77 20.90 -10.42
N ARG A 111 5.39 21.84 -9.68
CA ARG A 111 6.16 22.93 -10.28
C ARG A 111 7.65 22.62 -10.15
N ILE A 112 8.22 22.11 -11.23
CA ILE A 112 9.62 21.68 -11.27
C ILE A 112 10.50 22.90 -11.54
N SER A 113 11.43 23.24 -10.60
CA SER A 113 12.42 24.28 -10.85
C SER A 113 13.41 23.83 -11.94
N PRO A 114 13.76 24.71 -12.91
CA PRO A 114 14.79 24.41 -13.92
C PRO A 114 16.16 24.10 -13.30
N GLU A 115 16.47 24.67 -12.14
CA GLU A 115 17.76 24.51 -11.43
C GLU A 115 17.94 23.15 -10.75
N LEU A 116 16.84 22.43 -10.50
CA LEU A 116 16.95 21.11 -9.90
C LEU A 116 17.63 20.13 -10.87
N PRO A 117 18.48 19.21 -10.39
CA PRO A 117 19.06 18.16 -11.20
C PRO A 117 17.99 17.27 -11.86
N ASP A 118 18.31 16.67 -13.00
CA ASP A 118 17.50 15.59 -13.54
C ASP A 118 17.46 14.41 -12.56
N GLY A 119 16.32 13.76 -12.47
CA GLY A 119 16.13 12.67 -11.54
C GLY A 119 14.67 12.47 -11.12
N GLU A 120 14.48 11.46 -10.31
CA GLU A 120 13.18 11.13 -9.73
C GLU A 120 13.07 11.68 -8.31
N TYR A 121 11.99 12.41 -8.04
CA TYR A 121 11.64 13.03 -6.76
C TYR A 121 10.37 12.38 -6.26
N ARG A 122 10.35 11.93 -5.00
CA ARG A 122 9.20 11.18 -4.46
C ARG A 122 8.78 11.70 -3.10
N ALA A 123 7.50 11.98 -2.97
CA ALA A 123 6.78 12.13 -1.72
C ALA A 123 5.65 11.11 -1.66
N HIS A 124 4.95 11.07 -0.55
CA HIS A 124 3.75 10.26 -0.38
C HIS A 124 2.58 11.18 -0.03
N MET A 125 1.43 10.92 -0.63
CA MET A 125 0.19 11.59 -0.27
C MET A 125 -0.56 10.73 0.72
N LEU A 126 -0.76 11.26 1.92
CA LEU A 126 -1.49 10.62 3.01
C LEU A 126 -2.93 11.15 3.04
N PHE A 127 -3.87 10.24 3.00
CA PHE A 127 -5.30 10.47 3.25
C PHE A 127 -5.63 9.93 4.64
N ARG A 128 -5.69 10.82 5.64
CA ARG A 128 -5.88 10.44 7.03
C ARG A 128 -7.31 10.71 7.45
N ALA A 129 -8.01 9.71 7.96
CA ALA A 129 -9.34 9.87 8.51
C ALA A 129 -9.33 10.85 9.70
N VAL A 130 -10.32 11.71 9.75
CA VAL A 130 -10.57 12.62 10.88
C VAL A 130 -11.77 12.05 11.63
N PRO A 131 -11.57 11.46 12.81
CA PRO A 131 -12.68 10.92 13.59
C PRO A 131 -13.70 12.01 13.95
N ASP A 132 -14.96 11.67 13.97
CA ASP A 132 -15.99 12.53 14.53
C ASP A 132 -15.78 12.72 16.03
N ALA A 133 -16.09 13.91 16.51
CA ALA A 133 -16.01 14.21 17.93
C ALA A 133 -16.98 13.30 18.69
N GLN A 134 -16.45 12.40 19.52
CA GLN A 134 -17.29 11.60 20.39
C GLN A 134 -17.87 12.51 21.50
N PRO A 135 -19.18 12.46 21.76
CA PRO A 135 -19.75 13.21 22.85
C PRO A 135 -19.12 12.73 24.19
N VAL A 136 -18.66 13.68 24.98
CA VAL A 136 -18.22 13.40 26.35
C VAL A 136 -19.43 12.99 27.12
N VAL A 137 -19.55 11.70 27.47
CA VAL A 137 -20.61 11.23 28.34
C VAL A 137 -20.23 11.61 29.77
N GLU A 138 -20.78 12.72 30.26
CA GLU A 138 -20.67 13.13 31.66
C GLU A 138 -21.58 12.25 32.49
N GLY A 139 -21.00 11.48 33.39
CA GLY A 139 -21.73 10.67 34.40
C GLY A 139 -20.78 10.08 35.43
N PRO A 140 -21.24 9.80 36.66
CA PRO A 140 -20.39 9.18 37.66
C PRO A 140 -20.01 7.77 37.24
N ARG A 141 -18.76 7.61 36.80
CA ARG A 141 -18.17 6.30 36.45
C ARG A 141 -17.31 5.83 37.61
N GLN A 142 -17.64 4.71 38.20
CA GLN A 142 -16.73 3.98 39.07
C GLN A 142 -15.82 3.13 38.15
N GLY A 143 -14.53 3.49 38.09
CA GLY A 143 -13.53 2.77 37.34
C GLY A 143 -12.92 3.58 36.19
N VAL A 144 -11.78 3.09 35.62
CA VAL A 144 -11.11 3.66 34.46
C VAL A 144 -11.79 3.12 33.20
N SER A 145 -12.40 4.00 32.41
CA SER A 145 -12.94 3.65 31.10
C SER A 145 -11.97 4.14 30.03
N ILE A 146 -11.44 3.23 29.20
CA ILE A 146 -10.57 3.56 28.07
C ILE A 146 -11.39 3.39 26.79
N ALA A 147 -11.58 4.48 26.05
CA ALA A 147 -12.16 4.44 24.69
C ALA A 147 -11.01 4.55 23.67
N LEU A 148 -10.87 3.55 22.79
CA LEU A 148 -9.90 3.56 21.70
C LEU A 148 -10.61 3.95 20.40
N THR A 149 -10.16 5.03 19.78
CA THR A 149 -10.62 5.43 18.44
C THR A 149 -9.50 5.15 17.44
N PRO A 150 -9.59 4.10 16.60
CA PRO A 150 -8.59 3.84 15.58
C PRO A 150 -8.67 4.91 14.49
N ILE A 151 -7.52 5.46 14.10
CA ILE A 151 -7.41 6.42 13.00
C ILE A 151 -6.71 5.74 11.82
N TYR A 152 -7.44 5.56 10.74
CA TYR A 152 -6.93 4.94 9.52
C TYR A 152 -6.36 5.98 8.56
N GLY A 153 -5.37 5.57 7.76
CA GLY A 153 -4.81 6.38 6.69
C GLY A 153 -4.38 5.52 5.52
N VAL A 154 -4.62 6.03 4.31
CA VAL A 154 -4.12 5.46 3.07
C VAL A 154 -3.01 6.36 2.55
N THR A 155 -1.91 5.76 2.13
CA THR A 155 -0.75 6.50 1.60
C THR A 155 -0.43 6.00 0.20
N ILE A 156 -0.29 6.92 -0.75
CA ILE A 156 0.12 6.61 -2.13
C ILE A 156 1.38 7.39 -2.50
N PRO A 157 2.31 6.83 -3.30
CA PRO A 157 3.47 7.57 -3.79
C PRO A 157 3.07 8.60 -4.85
N VAL A 158 3.64 9.80 -4.73
CA VAL A 158 3.64 10.86 -5.74
C VAL A 158 5.07 11.05 -6.21
N ILE A 159 5.31 10.74 -7.47
CA ILE A 159 6.61 10.71 -8.10
C ILE A 159 6.66 11.79 -9.16
N VAL A 160 7.66 12.65 -9.08
CA VAL A 160 7.93 13.68 -10.08
C VAL A 160 9.21 13.31 -10.81
N ARG A 161 9.18 13.26 -12.13
CA ARG A 161 10.34 12.95 -12.97
C ARG A 161 10.76 14.16 -13.79
N LYS A 162 12.04 14.51 -13.67
CA LYS A 162 12.69 15.55 -14.49
C LYS A 162 13.78 14.92 -15.34
N GLY A 163 13.78 15.20 -16.63
CA GLY A 163 14.75 14.67 -17.59
C GLY A 163 14.37 13.29 -18.18
N ALA A 164 15.23 12.79 -19.05
CA ALA A 164 15.04 11.51 -19.74
C ALA A 164 15.63 10.35 -18.91
N LEU A 165 14.91 9.93 -17.89
CA LEU A 165 15.38 8.96 -16.91
C LEU A 165 15.27 7.51 -17.41
N LYS A 166 16.26 6.69 -17.05
CA LYS A 166 16.32 5.26 -17.39
C LYS A 166 16.54 4.41 -16.15
N ALA A 167 16.05 3.19 -16.19
CA ALA A 167 16.37 2.19 -15.17
C ALA A 167 16.36 0.80 -15.79
N THR A 168 17.20 -0.07 -15.24
CA THR A 168 17.21 -1.51 -15.48
C THR A 168 16.98 -2.23 -14.15
N ALA A 169 16.53 -3.48 -14.22
CA ALA A 169 16.41 -4.34 -13.06
C ALA A 169 16.95 -5.74 -13.37
N ALA A 170 17.32 -6.47 -12.30
CA ALA A 170 17.67 -7.87 -12.37
C ALA A 170 17.12 -8.62 -11.14
N ILE A 171 16.78 -9.89 -11.34
CA ILE A 171 16.33 -10.81 -10.30
C ILE A 171 17.45 -11.78 -10.00
N SER A 172 17.70 -12.07 -8.73
CA SER A 172 18.64 -13.09 -8.28
C SER A 172 18.16 -13.78 -7.00
N ASN A 173 18.83 -14.84 -6.59
CA ASN A 173 18.60 -15.53 -5.33
C ASN A 173 17.13 -15.98 -5.14
N VAL A 174 16.52 -16.58 -6.17
CA VAL A 174 15.14 -17.06 -6.12
C VAL A 174 15.04 -18.32 -5.26
N HIS A 175 14.25 -18.26 -4.20
CA HIS A 175 14.05 -19.39 -3.29
C HIS A 175 12.69 -19.31 -2.59
N LEU A 176 12.29 -20.39 -1.93
CA LEU A 176 11.08 -20.44 -1.12
C LEU A 176 11.46 -20.40 0.37
N LEU A 177 11.01 -19.38 1.08
CA LEU A 177 11.11 -19.29 2.53
C LEU A 177 9.91 -20.02 3.15
N ARG A 178 10.17 -20.81 4.21
CA ARG A 178 9.15 -21.48 5.01
C ARG A 178 9.39 -21.16 6.48
N GLU A 179 8.52 -20.34 7.05
CA GLU A 179 8.63 -19.93 8.45
C GLU A 179 7.24 -19.98 9.11
N GLY A 180 7.16 -20.57 10.31
CA GLY A 180 5.92 -20.61 11.11
C GLY A 180 4.71 -21.23 10.39
N GLY A 181 4.94 -22.18 9.48
CA GLY A 181 3.86 -22.79 8.67
C GLY A 181 3.41 -21.94 7.47
N GLN A 182 4.01 -20.79 7.27
CA GLN A 182 3.77 -19.93 6.10
C GLN A 182 4.87 -20.10 5.06
N ALA A 183 4.54 -19.93 3.80
CA ALA A 183 5.49 -19.96 2.70
C ALA A 183 5.51 -18.59 1.99
N SER A 184 6.71 -18.18 1.59
CA SER A 184 6.91 -16.95 0.80
C SER A 184 7.90 -17.21 -0.33
N LEU A 185 7.55 -16.77 -1.55
CA LEU A 185 8.52 -16.67 -2.63
C LEU A 185 9.45 -15.50 -2.33
N ALA A 186 10.74 -15.78 -2.18
CA ALA A 186 11.75 -14.77 -1.90
C ALA A 186 12.79 -14.68 -3.03
N PHE A 187 13.23 -13.45 -3.31
CA PHE A 187 14.29 -13.15 -4.28
C PHE A 187 14.85 -11.75 -4.05
N ASP A 188 16.03 -11.49 -4.59
CA ASP A 188 16.60 -10.16 -4.60
C ASP A 188 16.27 -9.48 -5.93
N LEU A 189 15.72 -8.27 -5.82
CA LEU A 189 15.42 -7.41 -6.97
C LEU A 189 16.35 -6.21 -6.93
N SER A 190 17.32 -6.19 -7.84
CA SER A 190 18.26 -5.08 -8.02
C SER A 190 17.79 -4.11 -9.07
N ARG A 191 18.24 -2.85 -8.94
CA ARG A 191 17.96 -1.73 -9.85
C ARG A 191 19.22 -0.93 -10.13
N SER A 192 19.37 -0.46 -11.36
CA SER A 192 20.39 0.50 -11.77
C SER A 192 19.74 1.62 -12.58
N GLY A 193 20.37 2.81 -12.59
CA GLY A 193 19.87 3.99 -13.29
C GLY A 193 19.35 5.06 -12.32
N ASP A 194 18.59 6.02 -12.84
CA ASP A 194 18.22 7.29 -12.18
C ASP A 194 16.74 7.41 -11.79
N ARG A 195 15.93 6.39 -12.07
CA ARG A 195 14.52 6.30 -11.64
C ARG A 195 14.20 4.97 -10.95
N SER A 196 13.10 4.92 -10.24
CA SER A 196 12.53 3.70 -9.66
C SER A 196 12.10 2.72 -10.74
N VAL A 197 12.10 1.42 -10.41
CA VAL A 197 11.39 0.38 -11.16
C VAL A 197 10.11 0.03 -10.41
N TYR A 198 9.07 -0.28 -11.17
CA TYR A 198 7.75 -0.66 -10.66
C TYR A 198 7.12 -1.65 -11.61
N GLY A 199 6.60 -2.74 -11.08
CA GLY A 199 6.08 -3.80 -11.90
C GLY A 199 5.30 -4.86 -11.14
N ARG A 200 5.00 -5.94 -11.86
CA ARG A 200 4.40 -7.16 -11.33
C ARG A 200 5.36 -8.32 -11.47
N VAL A 201 5.33 -9.20 -10.50
CA VAL A 201 6.06 -10.47 -10.51
C VAL A 201 5.12 -11.55 -11.00
N ARG A 202 5.59 -12.35 -11.95
CA ARG A 202 4.89 -13.50 -12.49
C ARG A 202 5.81 -14.72 -12.37
N VAL A 203 5.25 -15.83 -11.89
CA VAL A 203 5.97 -17.10 -11.81
C VAL A 203 5.32 -18.11 -12.76
N THR A 204 6.14 -18.67 -13.63
CA THR A 204 5.73 -19.70 -14.59
C THR A 204 6.51 -20.99 -14.39
N LYS A 205 5.94 -22.10 -14.79
CA LYS A 205 6.53 -23.44 -14.72
C LYS A 205 6.33 -24.17 -16.04
N ALA A 206 7.37 -24.85 -16.49
CA ALA A 206 7.27 -25.63 -17.73
C ALA A 206 6.14 -26.69 -17.64
N GLY A 207 5.36 -26.82 -18.71
CA GLY A 207 4.20 -27.74 -18.78
C GLY A 207 2.91 -27.17 -18.18
N ILE A 208 2.92 -25.97 -17.59
CA ILE A 208 1.73 -25.30 -17.07
C ILE A 208 1.47 -24.04 -17.90
N ALA A 209 0.33 -23.98 -18.60
CA ALA A 209 0.03 -22.89 -19.53
C ALA A 209 -0.25 -21.54 -18.84
N LYS A 210 -0.76 -21.56 -17.60
CA LYS A 210 -1.07 -20.35 -16.84
C LYS A 210 0.04 -20.07 -15.83
N PRO A 211 0.31 -18.81 -15.49
CA PRO A 211 1.18 -18.47 -14.37
C PRO A 211 0.70 -19.16 -13.08
N ILE A 212 1.63 -19.75 -12.33
CA ILE A 212 1.31 -20.37 -11.03
C ILE A 212 1.19 -19.36 -9.91
N TYR A 213 1.74 -18.15 -10.10
CA TYR A 213 1.62 -17.04 -9.16
C TYR A 213 1.81 -15.70 -9.87
N GLU A 214 1.10 -14.67 -9.39
CA GLU A 214 1.28 -13.28 -9.84
C GLU A 214 1.06 -12.33 -8.66
N ALA A 215 1.95 -11.33 -8.51
CA ALA A 215 1.84 -10.26 -7.54
C ALA A 215 2.17 -8.91 -8.19
N ARG A 216 1.34 -7.90 -7.91
CA ARG A 216 1.47 -6.55 -8.47
C ARG A 216 2.04 -5.56 -7.46
N GLY A 217 2.44 -4.39 -7.94
CA GLY A 217 2.84 -3.30 -7.07
C GLY A 217 4.24 -3.44 -6.48
N ILE A 218 5.10 -4.22 -7.10
CA ILE A 218 6.47 -4.42 -6.63
C ILE A 218 7.34 -3.28 -7.15
N ALA A 219 7.96 -2.53 -6.24
CA ALA A 219 8.84 -1.40 -6.56
C ALA A 219 10.23 -1.57 -5.97
N VAL A 220 11.25 -1.00 -6.63
CA VAL A 220 12.51 -0.60 -6.01
C VAL A 220 12.66 0.88 -6.27
N TYR A 221 12.58 1.69 -5.23
CA TYR A 221 12.66 3.13 -5.36
C TYR A 221 14.11 3.62 -5.57
N ALA A 222 14.23 4.84 -6.09
CA ALA A 222 15.50 5.38 -6.57
C ALA A 222 16.60 5.53 -5.49
N GLU A 223 16.23 5.53 -4.20
CA GLU A 223 17.18 5.55 -3.09
C GLU A 223 17.87 4.20 -2.82
N LEU A 224 17.34 3.11 -3.38
CA LEU A 224 17.93 1.77 -3.23
C LEU A 224 18.48 1.26 -4.55
N SER A 225 19.61 0.55 -4.48
CA SER A 225 20.14 -0.23 -5.59
C SER A 225 19.57 -1.66 -5.65
N ALA A 226 19.10 -2.19 -4.54
CA ALA A 226 18.48 -3.50 -4.45
C ALA A 226 17.62 -3.63 -3.18
N ARG A 227 16.65 -4.56 -3.23
CA ARG A 227 15.92 -5.00 -2.04
C ARG A 227 15.61 -6.48 -2.13
N THR A 228 15.39 -7.10 -0.97
CA THR A 228 14.78 -8.43 -0.88
C THR A 228 13.27 -8.30 -1.01
N VAL A 229 12.69 -9.12 -1.87
CA VAL A 229 11.24 -9.25 -2.05
C VAL A 229 10.82 -10.58 -1.45
N ALA A 230 9.85 -10.56 -0.54
CA ALA A 230 9.21 -11.75 0.03
C ALA A 230 7.70 -11.65 -0.18
N LEU A 231 7.14 -12.55 -0.98
CA LEU A 231 5.74 -12.57 -1.36
C LEU A 231 5.06 -13.78 -0.75
N GLN A 232 4.13 -13.56 0.15
CA GLN A 232 3.37 -14.64 0.75
C GLN A 232 2.61 -15.41 -0.32
N VAL A 233 2.63 -16.73 -0.20
CA VAL A 233 1.91 -17.65 -1.08
C VAL A 233 1.01 -18.56 -0.26
N SER A 234 -0.17 -18.89 -0.80
CA SER A 234 -1.04 -19.86 -0.12
C SER A 234 -0.41 -21.26 -0.11
N PRO A 235 -0.80 -22.14 0.83
CA PRO A 235 -0.28 -23.50 0.87
C PRO A 235 -0.45 -24.26 -0.45
N GLU A 236 -1.56 -24.05 -1.16
CA GLU A 236 -1.86 -24.68 -2.45
C GLU A 236 -0.87 -24.21 -3.53
N VAL A 237 -0.60 -22.90 -3.58
CA VAL A 237 0.39 -22.31 -4.49
C VAL A 237 1.80 -22.77 -4.14
N ALA A 238 2.15 -22.81 -2.84
CA ALA A 238 3.44 -23.29 -2.38
C ALA A 238 3.71 -24.75 -2.77
N ALA A 239 2.68 -25.59 -2.78
CA ALA A 239 2.78 -26.98 -3.22
C ALA A 239 3.10 -27.11 -4.72
N THR A 240 2.66 -26.16 -5.54
CA THR A 240 2.99 -26.11 -6.98
C THR A 240 4.36 -25.50 -7.27
N MET A 241 4.89 -24.69 -6.35
CA MET A 241 6.18 -24.02 -6.41
C MET A 241 7.33 -24.94 -6.03
N THR A 242 7.52 -26.04 -6.76
CA THR A 242 8.61 -27.01 -6.57
C THR A 242 9.34 -27.26 -7.88
N GLY A 243 10.65 -27.52 -7.82
CA GLY A 243 11.48 -27.74 -9.01
C GLY A 243 11.76 -26.46 -9.81
N PRO A 244 12.06 -26.56 -11.12
CA PRO A 244 12.39 -25.43 -11.96
C PRO A 244 11.21 -24.50 -12.17
N VAL A 245 11.41 -23.20 -11.94
CA VAL A 245 10.47 -22.12 -12.21
C VAL A 245 11.16 -20.95 -12.89
N THR A 246 10.40 -20.15 -13.61
CA THR A 246 10.86 -18.87 -14.17
C THR A 246 10.12 -17.75 -13.46
N VAL A 247 10.87 -16.82 -12.87
CA VAL A 247 10.36 -15.61 -12.24
C VAL A 247 10.58 -14.44 -13.17
N GLN A 248 9.50 -13.80 -13.60
CA GLN A 248 9.50 -12.64 -14.48
C GLN A 248 9.08 -11.40 -13.70
N TYR A 249 9.76 -10.29 -13.95
CA TYR A 249 9.37 -8.97 -13.50
C TYR A 249 8.93 -8.16 -14.72
N LEU A 250 7.67 -7.79 -14.76
CA LEU A 250 6.99 -7.19 -15.91
C LEU A 250 6.51 -5.79 -15.55
N GLU A 251 6.41 -4.90 -16.52
CA GLU A 251 5.73 -3.63 -16.34
C GLU A 251 4.29 -3.85 -15.86
N ASP A 252 3.82 -3.05 -14.90
CA ASP A 252 2.45 -3.11 -14.39
C ASP A 252 1.53 -2.19 -15.21
N ASN A 253 1.48 -2.47 -16.51
CA ASN A 253 0.61 -1.85 -17.49
C ASN A 253 -0.04 -2.93 -18.38
N ASP A 254 -0.88 -2.53 -19.32
CA ASP A 254 -1.62 -3.45 -20.19
C ASP A 254 -0.69 -4.24 -21.14
N THR A 255 0.43 -3.67 -21.55
CA THR A 255 1.40 -4.33 -22.44
C THR A 255 2.27 -5.36 -21.73
N GLY A 256 2.54 -5.16 -20.42
CA GLY A 256 3.28 -6.10 -19.58
C GLY A 256 4.69 -6.37 -20.09
N GLY A 257 5.41 -5.32 -20.54
CA GLY A 257 6.78 -5.45 -21.05
C GLY A 257 7.70 -6.13 -20.04
N LEU A 258 8.57 -7.03 -20.51
CA LEU A 258 9.55 -7.73 -19.66
C LEU A 258 10.63 -6.75 -19.20
N ILE A 259 10.80 -6.61 -17.88
CA ILE A 259 11.85 -5.78 -17.26
C ILE A 259 13.04 -6.66 -16.87
N ALA A 260 12.79 -7.82 -16.24
CA ALA A 260 13.82 -8.75 -15.81
C ALA A 260 13.25 -10.18 -15.71
N GLU A 261 14.12 -11.19 -15.86
CA GLU A 261 13.76 -12.60 -15.72
C GLU A 261 14.90 -13.37 -15.04
N ALA A 262 14.54 -14.34 -14.22
CA ALA A 262 15.47 -15.30 -13.65
C ALA A 262 14.84 -16.68 -13.54
N GLN A 263 15.68 -17.70 -13.68
CA GLN A 263 15.31 -19.08 -13.39
C GLN A 263 15.73 -19.44 -11.96
N GLY A 264 14.91 -20.23 -11.29
CA GLY A 264 15.19 -20.76 -9.95
C GLY A 264 14.74 -22.20 -9.82
N VAL A 265 15.34 -22.91 -8.87
CA VAL A 265 14.89 -24.26 -8.48
C VAL A 265 14.37 -24.16 -7.04
N LEU A 266 13.04 -24.22 -6.90
CA LEU A 266 12.38 -24.14 -5.60
C LEU A 266 12.31 -25.52 -4.92
N ARG A 267 12.52 -25.52 -3.60
CA ARG A 267 12.54 -26.75 -2.78
C ARG A 267 11.62 -26.62 -1.58
#